data_c22237de0ba28750f9280343a057db17
#
_entry.id   c22237de0ba28750f9280343a057db17
#
_cell.length_a   1.000
_cell.length_b   1.000
_cell.length_c   1.000
_cell.angle_alpha   90.00
_cell.angle_beta   90.00
_cell.angle_gamma   90.00
#
_symmetry.space_group_name_H-M   'P 1'
#
loop_
_entity.id
_entity.type
_entity.pdbx_description
1 polymer ?
#
loop_
_entity_poly.entity_id
_entity_poly.type
_entity_poly.pdbx_seq_one_letter_code
_entity_poly.pdbx_strand_id
1 'polypeptide(L)'
;RKPTLTHNRDPLTKAPSAPAWLSPAAKAEWRRIMPRLIADRIVTKADLGSVESYCVATGRVKELEALLSSGFDASLWRAQNQAMQTAKQLAGELGLTPVSRRKIEAGAPDDDGFLE
;
A
#
# COMPACT_ATOMS: atom_id res chain seq x y z
N ARG A 1 6.51 18.39 8.94
CA ARG A 1 6.89 17.72 8.73
C ARG A 1 7.12 16.82 8.95
N LYS A 2 7.10 16.44 9.11
CA LYS A 2 7.41 15.44 9.15
C LYS A 2 8.21 14.83 9.20
N PRO A 3 8.42 14.76 9.44
CA PRO A 3 9.21 14.13 9.43
C PRO A 3 9.66 13.40 9.17
N THR A 4 9.82 13.50 9.22
CA THR A 4 10.21 12.80 9.03
C THR A 4 10.63 12.09 8.97
N LEU A 5 10.71 12.25 8.88
CA LEU A 5 11.23 11.51 8.83
C LEU A 5 11.86 10.69 9.29
N THR A 6 12.06 10.85 9.79
CA THR A 6 12.62 10.00 10.54
C THR A 6 12.59 8.80 10.04
N HIS A 7 12.02 8.92 9.51
CA HIS A 7 11.69 7.96 8.79
C HIS A 7 12.59 6.93 8.61
N ASN A 8 12.71 6.22 8.38
CA ASN A 8 13.50 5.21 7.99
C ASN A 8 14.62 4.97 8.75
N ARG A 9 14.79 5.52 9.88
CA ARG A 9 15.85 5.19 10.64
C ARG A 9 15.86 3.80 11.05
N ASP A 10 14.80 3.12 11.33
CA ASP A 10 14.78 1.75 11.78
C ASP A 10 13.90 0.91 10.87
N PRO A 11 14.32 0.73 9.61
CA PRO A 11 13.52 -0.11 8.74
C PRO A 11 13.48 -1.53 9.25
N LEU A 12 12.36 -2.19 9.07
CA LEU A 12 12.23 -3.57 9.48
C LEU A 12 13.12 -4.45 8.61
N THR A 13 13.75 -5.44 9.25
CA THR A 13 14.60 -6.38 8.54
C THR A 13 13.93 -7.73 8.37
N LYS A 14 12.80 -7.93 9.02
CA LYS A 14 12.09 -9.18 8.96
C LYS A 14 10.60 -8.91 8.79
N ALA A 15 9.98 -9.62 7.86
CA ALA A 15 8.58 -9.41 7.55
C ALA A 15 7.70 -9.89 8.69
N PRO A 16 6.85 -9.02 9.27
CA PRO A 16 5.89 -9.49 10.26
C PRO A 16 4.80 -10.31 9.60
N SER A 17 4.16 -11.18 10.37
CA SER A 17 3.05 -11.96 9.88
C SER A 17 1.85 -11.07 9.61
N ALA A 18 1.01 -11.48 8.66
CA ALA A 18 -0.20 -10.75 8.38
C ALA A 18 -1.10 -10.75 9.60
N PRO A 19 -1.68 -9.60 9.97
CA PRO A 19 -2.61 -9.56 11.10
C PRO A 19 -3.77 -10.52 10.91
N ALA A 20 -4.17 -11.16 11.99
CA ALA A 20 -5.21 -12.18 11.92
C ALA A 20 -6.55 -11.62 11.44
N TRP A 21 -6.80 -10.33 11.69
CA TRP A 21 -8.08 -9.72 11.34
C TRP A 21 -8.24 -9.41 9.86
N LEU A 22 -7.17 -9.50 9.08
CA LEU A 22 -7.26 -9.26 7.65
C LEU A 22 -8.03 -10.38 6.96
N SER A 23 -8.81 -10.02 5.93
CA SER A 23 -9.49 -11.02 5.12
C SER A 23 -8.47 -11.87 4.36
N PRO A 24 -8.87 -13.02 3.84
CA PRO A 24 -7.95 -13.84 3.04
C PRO A 24 -7.34 -13.09 1.87
N ALA A 25 -8.13 -12.26 1.17
CA ALA A 25 -7.61 -11.48 0.05
C ALA A 25 -6.59 -10.44 0.53
N ALA A 26 -6.85 -9.80 1.66
CA ALA A 26 -5.91 -8.83 2.23
C ALA A 26 -4.64 -9.51 2.70
N LYS A 27 -4.76 -10.69 3.32
CA LYS A 27 -3.57 -11.44 3.74
C LYS A 27 -2.72 -11.86 2.56
N ALA A 28 -3.35 -12.22 1.44
CA ALA A 28 -2.62 -12.59 0.25
C ALA A 28 -1.81 -11.41 -0.27
N GLU A 29 -2.40 -10.21 -0.23
CA GLU A 29 -1.67 -9.02 -0.66
C GLU A 29 -0.52 -8.71 0.29
N TRP A 30 -0.73 -8.84 1.58
CA TRP A 30 0.33 -8.68 2.57
C TRP A 30 1.53 -9.56 2.24
N ARG A 31 1.26 -10.85 2.00
CA ARG A 31 2.34 -11.78 1.69
C ARG A 31 3.02 -11.47 0.36
N ARG A 32 2.29 -10.88 -0.57
CA ARG A 32 2.83 -10.53 -1.87
C ARG A 32 3.79 -9.35 -1.80
N ILE A 33 3.45 -8.31 -1.01
CA ILE A 33 4.23 -7.07 -1.02
C ILE A 33 5.27 -6.99 0.09
N MET A 34 5.07 -7.72 1.18
CA MET A 34 5.93 -7.54 2.34
C MET A 34 7.41 -7.86 2.05
N PRO A 35 7.74 -8.94 1.32
CA PRO A 35 9.16 -9.20 1.03
C PRO A 35 9.83 -8.04 0.30
N ARG A 36 9.11 -7.39 -0.59
CA ARG A 36 9.66 -6.26 -1.32
C ARG A 36 9.85 -5.04 -0.43
N LEU A 37 8.86 -4.76 0.41
CA LEU A 37 8.96 -3.64 1.33
C LEU A 37 10.14 -3.80 2.28
N ILE A 38 10.39 -5.04 2.73
CA ILE A 38 11.50 -5.31 3.61
C ILE A 38 12.83 -5.19 2.85
N ALA A 39 12.90 -5.78 1.67
CA ALA A 39 14.14 -5.75 0.87
C ALA A 39 14.53 -4.32 0.51
N ASP A 40 13.55 -3.49 0.21
CA ASP A 40 13.81 -2.11 -0.20
C ASP A 40 13.96 -1.17 1.00
N ARG A 41 13.87 -1.71 2.21
CA ARG A 41 13.99 -0.94 3.46
C ARG A 41 13.07 0.25 3.51
N ILE A 42 11.86 0.06 3.04
CA ILE A 42 10.87 1.14 2.97
C ILE A 42 10.08 1.24 4.27
N VAL A 43 9.81 0.11 4.91
CA VAL A 43 8.84 0.04 5.99
C VAL A 43 9.49 -0.01 7.36
N THR A 44 9.03 0.85 8.26
CA THR A 44 9.38 0.77 9.66
C THR A 44 8.16 0.25 10.43
N LYS A 45 8.35 0.01 11.71
CA LYS A 45 7.24 -0.42 12.56
C LYS A 45 6.08 0.58 12.52
N ALA A 46 6.39 1.86 12.42
CA ALA A 46 5.36 2.90 12.38
C ALA A 46 4.52 2.85 11.11
N ASP A 47 5.05 2.25 10.05
CA ASP A 47 4.35 2.22 8.76
C ASP A 47 3.39 1.04 8.63
N LEU A 48 3.37 0.13 9.59
CA LEU A 48 2.57 -1.10 9.43
C LEU A 48 1.08 -0.83 9.30
N GLY A 49 0.59 0.26 9.95
CA GLY A 49 -0.81 0.62 9.79
C GLY A 49 -1.16 0.97 8.35
N SER A 50 -0.26 1.68 7.67
CA SER A 50 -0.48 2.01 6.26
C SER A 50 -0.44 0.77 5.38
N VAL A 51 0.43 -0.18 5.70
CA VAL A 51 0.48 -1.45 4.97
C VAL A 51 -0.82 -2.21 5.15
N GLU A 52 -1.33 -2.25 6.38
CA GLU A 52 -2.62 -2.90 6.66
C GLU A 52 -3.73 -2.26 5.84
N SER A 53 -3.78 -0.94 5.83
CA SER A 53 -4.82 -0.22 5.08
C SER A 53 -4.72 -0.49 3.59
N TYR A 54 -3.52 -0.53 3.05
CA TYR A 54 -3.31 -0.85 1.65
C TYR A 54 -3.82 -2.26 1.33
N CYS A 55 -3.49 -3.22 2.19
CA CYS A 55 -3.91 -4.60 1.98
C CYS A 55 -5.42 -4.74 2.06
N VAL A 56 -6.06 -4.04 3.01
CA VAL A 56 -7.51 -4.05 3.11
C VAL A 56 -8.14 -3.50 1.84
N ALA A 57 -7.63 -2.35 1.36
CA ALA A 57 -8.18 -1.73 0.15
C ALA A 57 -8.04 -2.65 -1.05
N THR A 58 -6.86 -3.23 -1.23
CA THR A 58 -6.61 -4.14 -2.35
C THR A 58 -7.46 -5.39 -2.25
N GLY A 59 -7.61 -5.93 -1.04
CA GLY A 59 -8.46 -7.09 -0.83
C GLY A 59 -9.90 -6.80 -1.18
N ARG A 60 -10.39 -5.60 -0.81
CA ARG A 60 -11.76 -5.20 -1.12
C ARG A 60 -12.00 -5.08 -2.61
N VAL A 61 -11.01 -4.57 -3.36
CA VAL A 61 -11.14 -4.51 -4.81
C VAL A 61 -11.43 -5.90 -5.38
N LYS A 62 -10.69 -6.90 -4.92
CA LYS A 62 -10.87 -8.26 -5.42
C LYS A 62 -12.17 -8.88 -4.96
N GLU A 63 -12.55 -8.65 -3.71
CA GLU A 63 -13.79 -9.18 -3.17
C GLU A 63 -15.00 -8.57 -3.87
N LEU A 64 -14.96 -7.26 -4.12
CA LEU A 64 -16.05 -6.60 -4.81
C LEU A 64 -16.12 -7.03 -6.28
N GLU A 65 -14.98 -7.29 -6.90
CA GLU A 65 -14.97 -7.79 -8.26
C GLU A 65 -15.67 -9.15 -8.34
N ALA A 66 -15.43 -10.01 -7.37
CA ALA A 66 -16.08 -11.31 -7.34
C ALA A 66 -17.60 -11.17 -7.21
N LEU A 67 -18.05 -10.21 -6.40
CA LEU A 67 -19.48 -9.96 -6.27
C LEU A 67 -20.08 -9.37 -7.55
N LEU A 68 -19.36 -8.44 -8.18
CA LEU A 68 -19.82 -7.80 -9.40
C LEU A 68 -19.88 -8.78 -10.58
N SER A 69 -19.07 -9.81 -10.55
CA SER A 69 -19.08 -10.79 -11.63
C SER A 69 -20.38 -11.60 -11.67
N SER A 70 -21.14 -11.63 -10.57
CA SER A 70 -22.43 -12.29 -10.53
C SER A 70 -23.56 -11.43 -11.07
N GLY A 71 -23.31 -10.15 -11.25
CA GLY A 71 -24.29 -9.22 -11.76
C GLY A 71 -23.94 -7.82 -11.34
N PHE A 72 -24.21 -6.85 -12.20
CA PHE A 72 -23.83 -5.47 -11.92
C PHE A 72 -24.69 -4.90 -10.78
N ASP A 73 -24.03 -4.17 -9.90
CA ASP A 73 -24.67 -3.44 -8.81
C ASP A 73 -23.94 -2.10 -8.67
N ALA A 74 -24.66 -1.02 -8.82
CA ALA A 74 -24.04 0.30 -8.83
C ALA A 74 -23.36 0.64 -7.51
N SER A 75 -23.93 0.20 -6.38
CA SER A 75 -23.32 0.46 -5.08
C SER A 75 -22.00 -0.26 -4.94
N LEU A 76 -21.97 -1.53 -5.36
CA LEU A 76 -20.73 -2.31 -5.31
C LEU A 76 -19.69 -1.74 -6.25
N TRP A 77 -20.12 -1.28 -7.42
CA TRP A 77 -19.21 -0.68 -8.39
C TRP A 77 -18.58 0.59 -7.82
N ARG A 78 -19.38 1.45 -7.21
CA ARG A 78 -18.85 2.66 -6.58
C ARG A 78 -17.90 2.35 -5.43
N ALA A 79 -18.25 1.35 -4.63
CA ALA A 79 -17.38 0.93 -3.52
C ALA A 79 -16.05 0.42 -4.05
N GLN A 80 -16.08 -0.35 -5.14
CA GLN A 80 -14.86 -0.86 -5.74
C GLN A 80 -13.98 0.28 -6.27
N ASN A 81 -14.59 1.24 -6.95
CA ASN A 81 -13.82 2.36 -7.45
C ASN A 81 -13.16 3.15 -6.32
N GLN A 82 -13.87 3.30 -5.21
CA GLN A 82 -13.31 3.99 -4.06
C GLN A 82 -12.16 3.19 -3.44
N ALA A 83 -12.30 1.88 -3.36
CA ALA A 83 -11.23 1.03 -2.86
C ALA A 83 -10.01 1.09 -3.78
N MET A 84 -10.21 1.15 -5.09
CA MET A 84 -9.12 1.29 -6.04
C MET A 84 -8.38 2.60 -5.86
N GLN A 85 -9.10 3.69 -5.62
CA GLN A 85 -8.48 4.98 -5.38
C GLN A 85 -7.63 4.96 -4.11
N THR A 86 -8.18 4.39 -3.05
CA THR A 86 -7.45 4.28 -1.79
C THR A 86 -6.21 3.42 -1.94
N ALA A 87 -6.33 2.29 -2.63
CA ALA A 87 -5.20 1.40 -2.85
C ALA A 87 -4.11 2.10 -3.67
N LYS A 88 -4.51 2.84 -4.69
CA LYS A 88 -3.56 3.55 -5.53
C LYS A 88 -2.79 4.61 -4.74
N GLN A 89 -3.51 5.35 -3.90
CA GLN A 89 -2.89 6.39 -3.08
C GLN A 89 -1.88 5.76 -2.10
N LEU A 90 -2.29 4.71 -1.42
CA LEU A 90 -1.41 4.07 -0.44
C LEU A 90 -0.23 3.38 -1.11
N ALA A 91 -0.45 2.80 -2.30
CA ALA A 91 0.65 2.21 -3.06
C ALA A 91 1.72 3.25 -3.38
N GLY A 92 1.30 4.47 -3.71
CA GLY A 92 2.24 5.56 -3.95
C GLY A 92 3.03 5.90 -2.70
N GLU A 93 2.35 5.97 -1.56
CA GLU A 93 3.02 6.30 -0.30
C GLU A 93 3.99 5.21 0.15
N LEU A 94 3.69 3.95 -0.19
CA LEU A 94 4.53 2.82 0.21
C LEU A 94 5.62 2.49 -0.81
N GLY A 95 5.72 3.27 -1.88
CA GLY A 95 6.75 3.01 -2.87
C GLY A 95 6.49 1.79 -3.73
N LEU A 96 5.22 1.42 -3.89
CA LEU A 96 4.85 0.24 -4.67
C LEU A 96 4.58 0.53 -6.13
N THR A 97 4.58 1.80 -6.52
CA THR A 97 4.44 2.17 -7.93
C THR A 97 5.81 2.50 -8.50
N PRO A 98 6.00 2.36 -9.80
CA PRO A 98 7.31 2.69 -10.39
C PRO A 98 7.74 4.13 -10.14
N VAL A 99 6.80 5.07 -10.21
CA VAL A 99 7.12 6.48 -10.01
C VAL A 99 7.53 6.74 -8.56
N SER A 100 6.74 6.25 -7.60
CA SER A 100 7.04 6.49 -6.19
C SER A 100 8.33 5.79 -5.78
N ARG A 101 8.60 4.60 -6.33
CA ARG A 101 9.83 3.90 -6.02
C ARG A 101 11.04 4.66 -6.51
N ARG A 102 10.97 5.21 -7.72
CA ARG A 102 12.09 5.99 -8.23
C ARG A 102 12.37 7.21 -7.36
N LYS A 103 11.34 7.85 -6.85
CA LYS A 103 11.53 8.97 -5.95
C LYS A 103 12.24 8.57 -4.68
N ILE A 104 11.84 7.44 -4.10
CA ILE A 104 12.45 6.95 -2.88
C ILE A 104 13.91 6.59 -3.11
N GLU A 105 14.20 5.88 -4.19
CA GLU A 105 15.55 5.44 -4.50
C GLU A 105 16.47 6.61 -4.77
N ALA A 106 15.94 7.65 -5.41
CA ALA A 106 16.74 8.84 -5.68
C ALA A 106 16.97 9.68 -4.44
N GLY A 107 16.25 9.40 -3.36
CA GLY A 107 16.33 10.21 -2.17
C GLY A 107 15.75 11.59 -2.36
N ALA A 108 14.89 11.78 -3.38
CA ALA A 108 14.38 13.09 -3.70
C ALA A 108 13.33 13.54 -2.71
N PRO A 109 13.43 14.75 -2.27
CA PRO A 109 12.35 15.32 -1.48
C PRO A 109 11.25 15.65 -2.46
N ASP A 110 10.25 15.85 -2.04
CA ASP A 110 9.21 16.12 -2.90
C ASP A 110 9.24 17.27 -3.66
N ASP A 111 10.03 17.75 -3.95
CA ASP A 111 10.02 18.55 -4.75
C ASP A 111 10.20 18.91 -5.74
N ASP A 112 10.49 18.94 -5.62
CA ASP A 112 10.61 19.19 -6.42
C ASP A 112 10.55 19.35 -7.40
N GLY A 113 10.68 19.45 -7.36
CA GLY A 113 10.62 19.60 -8.27
C GLY A 113 10.43 19.91 -9.04
N PHE A 114 10.37 20.04 -8.90
CA PHE A 114 10.22 20.30 -9.76
C PHE A 114 10.50 20.76 -10.44
N LEU A 115 10.73 21.01 -10.22
CA LEU A 115 11.05 21.52 -10.84
C LEU A 115 11.43 21.59 -11.65
N GLU A 116 11.45 21.70 -11.61
CA GLU A 116 11.79 21.72 -12.34
C GLU A 116 11.98 21.57 -12.98
#